data_1c932388be25bde83f36146d1063eda8
#
_entry.id   1c932388be25bde83f36146d1063eda8
#
_cell.length_a   1.000
_cell.length_b   1.000
_cell.length_c   1.000
_cell.angle_alpha   90.00
_cell.angle_beta   90.00
_cell.angle_gamma   90.00
#
_symmetry.space_group_name_H-M   'P 1'
#
loop_
_entity.id
_entity.type
_entity.pdbx_description
1 polymer ?
#
loop_
_entity_poly.entity_id
_entity_poly.type
_entity_poly.pdbx_seq_one_letter_code
_entity_poly.pdbx_strand_id
1 'polypeptide(L)'
;MGTSDTIRQTLQRLTKSGVIIRVAQGIYCYPKIEEKLGLGVIYPSYDQIAEALASRDHARIVPTGEYALNALGLSTQVPMNYVFLTDGQSRKVCISGNKGIQFKNTAPKNLAFKNHLAMLVNSALKSIKKENVTMGQISQIIFLLQKEEKESVLSDLKLMPVWVRKIVTTAYE
;
A
#
# COMPACT_ATOMS: atom_id res chain seq x y z
N MET A 1 11.30 27.96 -20.26
CA MET A 1 11.44 26.91 -19.25
C MET A 1 11.83 27.58 -17.94
N GLY A 2 11.03 27.44 -16.88
CA GLY A 2 11.39 28.00 -15.56
C GLY A 2 12.59 27.25 -14.96
N THR A 3 13.46 27.97 -14.31
CA THR A 3 14.58 27.38 -13.57
C THR A 3 14.03 26.56 -12.38
N SER A 4 14.76 25.56 -11.89
CA SER A 4 14.40 24.75 -10.72
C SER A 4 14.00 25.60 -9.51
N ASP A 5 14.64 26.76 -9.32
CA ASP A 5 14.35 27.69 -8.24
C ASP A 5 12.99 28.40 -8.43
N THR A 6 12.62 28.76 -9.65
CA THR A 6 11.32 29.37 -9.96
C THR A 6 10.18 28.38 -9.63
N ILE A 7 10.32 27.11 -10.01
CA ILE A 7 9.34 26.06 -9.71
C ILE A 7 9.19 25.90 -8.18
N ARG A 8 10.31 25.82 -7.47
CA ARG A 8 10.32 25.68 -6.01
C ARG A 8 9.64 26.85 -5.31
N GLN A 9 9.93 28.09 -5.72
CA GLN A 9 9.29 29.29 -5.18
C GLN A 9 7.80 29.33 -5.46
N THR A 10 7.38 28.94 -6.68
CA THR A 10 5.97 28.87 -7.06
C THR A 10 5.21 27.85 -6.21
N LEU A 11 5.74 26.62 -6.05
CA LEU A 11 5.15 25.61 -5.18
C LEU A 11 5.05 26.06 -3.72
N GLN A 12 6.08 26.74 -3.22
CA GLN A 12 6.06 27.29 -1.87
C GLN A 12 4.97 28.37 -1.69
N ARG A 13 4.81 29.25 -2.68
CA ARG A 13 3.76 30.28 -2.68
C ARG A 13 2.36 29.68 -2.71
N LEU A 14 2.14 28.69 -3.61
CA LEU A 14 0.86 27.97 -3.72
C LEU A 14 0.52 27.19 -2.44
N THR A 15 1.52 26.63 -1.77
CA THR A 15 1.31 25.95 -0.48
C THR A 15 0.96 26.96 0.63
N LYS A 16 1.62 28.12 0.68
CA LYS A 16 1.31 29.17 1.65
C LYS A 16 -0.08 29.77 1.45
N SER A 17 -0.55 29.88 0.22
CA SER A 17 -1.90 30.38 -0.10
C SER A 17 -3.00 29.30 0.03
N GLY A 18 -2.66 28.04 0.40
CA GLY A 18 -3.62 26.96 0.56
C GLY A 18 -4.17 26.36 -0.75
N VAL A 19 -3.68 26.82 -1.91
CA VAL A 19 -4.10 26.28 -3.22
C VAL A 19 -3.70 24.83 -3.39
N ILE A 20 -2.53 24.46 -2.85
CA ILE A 20 -2.05 23.07 -2.80
C ILE A 20 -1.57 22.72 -1.40
N ILE A 21 -1.56 21.43 -1.08
CA ILE A 21 -1.01 20.90 0.18
C ILE A 21 0.23 20.06 -0.15
N ARG A 22 1.31 20.29 0.58
CA ARG A 22 2.48 19.43 0.53
C ARG A 22 2.30 18.24 1.47
N VAL A 23 2.11 17.05 0.93
CA VAL A 23 1.89 15.81 1.70
C VAL A 23 3.19 15.06 2.01
N ALA A 24 4.20 15.20 1.15
CA ALA A 24 5.54 14.67 1.36
C ALA A 24 6.56 15.48 0.57
N GLN A 25 7.85 15.21 0.74
CA GLN A 25 8.89 15.87 -0.05
C GLN A 25 8.69 15.59 -1.55
N GLY A 26 8.44 16.67 -2.32
CA GLY A 26 8.20 16.60 -3.76
C GLY A 26 6.82 16.06 -4.17
N ILE A 27 5.92 15.83 -3.21
CA ILE A 27 4.54 15.39 -3.46
C ILE A 27 3.57 16.44 -2.96
N TYR A 28 2.72 16.90 -3.85
CA TYR A 28 1.70 17.91 -3.60
C TYR A 28 0.35 17.39 -4.08
N CYS A 29 -0.73 17.83 -3.44
CA CYS A 29 -2.09 17.52 -3.85
C CYS A 29 -2.96 18.78 -3.80
N TYR A 30 -4.04 18.79 -4.58
CA TYR A 30 -5.11 19.76 -4.39
C TYR A 30 -5.94 19.34 -3.19
N PRO A 31 -6.26 20.27 -2.26
CA PRO A 31 -7.11 19.96 -1.14
C PRO A 31 -8.52 19.62 -1.63
N LYS A 32 -9.04 18.45 -1.25
CA LYS A 32 -10.46 18.14 -1.37
C LYS A 32 -11.13 18.62 -0.10
N ILE A 33 -12.10 19.50 -0.22
CA ILE A 33 -12.84 20.04 0.91
C ILE A 33 -14.21 19.36 0.95
N GLU A 34 -14.53 18.76 2.07
CA GLU A 34 -15.85 18.17 2.32
C GLU A 34 -16.61 19.05 3.32
N GLU A 35 -17.45 19.93 2.75
CA GLU A 35 -18.25 20.87 3.54
C GLU A 35 -19.53 20.24 4.09
N LYS A 36 -20.15 19.32 3.34
CA LYS A 36 -21.47 18.75 3.70
C LYS A 36 -21.42 17.92 4.99
N LEU A 37 -20.31 17.22 5.22
CA LEU A 37 -20.12 16.40 6.41
C LEU A 37 -19.28 17.09 7.49
N GLY A 38 -18.83 18.34 7.25
CA GLY A 38 -18.01 19.10 8.19
C GLY A 38 -16.61 18.52 8.41
N LEU A 39 -16.12 17.67 7.51
CA LEU A 39 -14.82 16.99 7.64
C LEU A 39 -13.64 17.90 7.27
N GLY A 40 -13.89 19.08 6.69
CA GLY A 40 -12.85 20.01 6.26
C GLY A 40 -12.00 19.43 5.13
N VAL A 41 -10.68 19.58 5.23
CA VAL A 41 -9.74 19.11 4.21
C VAL A 41 -9.54 17.61 4.29
N ILE A 42 -9.86 16.90 3.21
CA ILE A 42 -9.57 15.47 3.06
C ILE A 42 -8.18 15.29 2.47
N TYR A 43 -7.30 14.65 3.24
CA TYR A 43 -5.96 14.28 2.80
C TYR A 43 -5.99 12.99 1.98
N PRO A 44 -5.07 12.81 1.00
CA PRO A 44 -4.92 11.55 0.30
C PRO A 44 -4.54 10.42 1.26
N SER A 45 -4.97 9.19 0.92
CA SER A 45 -4.61 8.00 1.70
C SER A 45 -3.10 7.73 1.66
N TYR A 46 -2.59 6.97 2.64
CA TYR A 46 -1.17 6.59 2.65
C TYR A 46 -0.77 5.80 1.41
N ASP A 47 -1.70 5.02 0.83
CA ASP A 47 -1.48 4.29 -0.42
C ASP A 47 -1.28 5.23 -1.59
N GLN A 48 -2.17 6.20 -1.76
CA GLN A 48 -2.06 7.21 -2.81
C GLN A 48 -0.74 7.99 -2.71
N ILE A 49 -0.31 8.30 -1.49
CA ILE A 49 0.98 8.96 -1.27
C ILE A 49 2.14 8.02 -1.60
N ALA A 50 2.06 6.73 -1.19
CA ALA A 50 3.08 5.74 -1.49
C ALA A 50 3.22 5.48 -2.99
N GLU A 51 2.10 5.35 -3.71
CA GLU A 51 2.06 5.19 -5.17
C GLU A 51 2.65 6.42 -5.88
N ALA A 52 2.30 7.64 -5.45
CA ALA A 52 2.86 8.86 -6.01
C ALA A 52 4.39 8.95 -5.79
N LEU A 53 4.88 8.55 -4.62
CA LEU A 53 6.30 8.48 -4.31
C LEU A 53 7.01 7.42 -5.16
N ALA A 54 6.40 6.24 -5.32
CA ALA A 54 6.94 5.16 -6.14
C ALA A 54 6.99 5.53 -7.62
N SER A 55 5.91 6.13 -8.14
CA SER A 55 5.84 6.62 -9.52
C SER A 55 6.91 7.66 -9.82
N ARG A 56 7.10 8.64 -8.93
CA ARG A 56 8.16 9.64 -9.05
C ARG A 56 9.55 9.02 -9.15
N ASP A 57 9.78 7.96 -8.37
CA ASP A 57 11.08 7.31 -8.29
C ASP A 57 11.23 6.15 -9.28
N HIS A 58 10.23 5.95 -10.17
CA HIS A 58 10.17 4.84 -11.12
C HIS A 58 10.34 3.46 -10.47
N ALA A 59 9.82 3.31 -9.24
CA ALA A 59 9.91 2.10 -8.44
C ALA A 59 8.56 1.40 -8.36
N ARG A 60 8.58 0.07 -8.26
CA ARG A 60 7.40 -0.74 -7.93
C ARG A 60 7.28 -0.87 -6.42
N ILE A 61 6.04 -0.93 -5.93
CA ILE A 61 5.77 -1.14 -4.52
C ILE A 61 4.69 -2.21 -4.32
N VAL A 62 4.78 -2.93 -3.21
CA VAL A 62 3.72 -3.82 -2.72
C VAL A 62 3.55 -3.60 -1.21
N PRO A 63 2.31 -3.53 -0.72
CA PRO A 63 2.05 -3.39 0.71
C PRO A 63 2.44 -4.66 1.46
N THR A 64 2.81 -4.52 2.72
CA THR A 64 3.21 -5.64 3.57
C THR A 64 2.67 -5.53 4.97
N GLY A 65 2.77 -6.65 5.69
CA GLY A 65 2.60 -6.70 7.13
C GLY A 65 1.21 -6.28 7.60
N GLU A 66 1.21 -5.42 8.59
CA GLU A 66 -0.02 -4.95 9.26
C GLU A 66 -0.98 -4.25 8.31
N TYR A 67 -0.46 -3.56 7.29
CA TYR A 67 -1.31 -2.96 6.26
C TYR A 67 -2.11 -4.00 5.49
N ALA A 68 -1.45 -5.07 5.03
CA ALA A 68 -2.14 -6.14 4.29
C ALA A 68 -3.18 -6.85 5.17
N LEU A 69 -2.90 -7.04 6.47
CA LEU A 69 -3.87 -7.59 7.42
C LEU A 69 -5.11 -6.70 7.58
N ASN A 70 -4.90 -5.39 7.72
CA ASN A 70 -5.99 -4.43 7.86
C ASN A 70 -6.82 -4.34 6.57
N ALA A 71 -6.17 -4.28 5.40
CA ALA A 71 -6.82 -4.21 4.09
C ALA A 71 -7.70 -5.45 3.80
N LEU A 72 -7.32 -6.63 4.31
CA LEU A 72 -8.10 -7.87 4.19
C LEU A 72 -9.14 -8.06 5.30
N GLY A 73 -9.25 -7.10 6.24
CA GLY A 73 -10.14 -7.24 7.40
C GLY A 73 -9.71 -8.33 8.40
N LEU A 74 -8.45 -8.77 8.33
CA LEU A 74 -7.88 -9.79 9.24
C LEU A 74 -7.35 -9.18 10.55
N SER A 75 -7.28 -7.86 10.63
CA SER A 75 -6.91 -7.10 11.81
C SER A 75 -7.67 -5.78 11.85
N THR A 76 -8.14 -5.39 13.01
CA THR A 76 -8.75 -4.08 13.26
C THR A 76 -7.72 -3.00 13.61
N GLN A 77 -6.46 -3.39 13.81
CA GLN A 77 -5.40 -2.45 14.13
C GLN A 77 -5.01 -1.63 12.90
N VAL A 78 -5.08 -0.31 13.03
CA VAL A 78 -4.59 0.62 12.02
C VAL A 78 -3.09 0.81 12.25
N PRO A 79 -2.23 0.46 11.29
CA PRO A 79 -0.80 0.59 11.47
C PRO A 79 -0.38 2.06 11.64
N MET A 80 0.52 2.33 12.58
CA MET A 80 1.13 3.65 12.73
C MET A 80 2.10 3.97 11.58
N ASN A 81 2.74 2.95 11.03
CA ASN A 81 3.62 3.07 9.87
C ASN A 81 3.19 2.10 8.78
N TYR A 82 3.00 2.63 7.60
CA TYR A 82 2.69 1.86 6.41
C TYR A 82 3.98 1.37 5.78
N VAL A 83 4.16 0.06 5.69
CA VAL A 83 5.38 -0.56 5.16
C VAL A 83 5.11 -1.12 3.77
N PHE A 84 5.92 -0.69 2.80
CA PHE A 84 5.89 -1.19 1.42
C PHE A 84 7.23 -1.82 1.07
N LEU A 85 7.19 -2.96 0.39
CA LEU A 85 8.37 -3.51 -0.28
C LEU A 85 8.55 -2.79 -1.62
N THR A 86 9.79 -2.57 -2.03
CA THR A 86 10.11 -1.86 -3.28
C THR A 86 11.37 -2.42 -3.93
N ASP A 87 11.51 -2.27 -5.24
CA ASP A 87 12.77 -2.45 -5.96
C ASP A 87 13.64 -1.18 -5.96
N GLY A 88 13.09 -0.06 -5.47
CA GLY A 88 13.83 1.18 -5.26
C GLY A 88 14.62 1.20 -3.95
N GLN A 89 15.04 2.39 -3.53
CA GLN A 89 15.82 2.59 -2.31
C GLN A 89 14.97 2.45 -1.04
N SER A 90 15.52 1.80 -0.03
CA SER A 90 14.93 1.75 1.32
C SER A 90 14.98 3.14 1.95
N ARG A 91 13.82 3.63 2.42
CA ARG A 91 13.72 4.93 3.09
C ARG A 91 12.46 5.04 3.94
N LYS A 92 12.45 6.03 4.83
CA LYS A 92 11.26 6.46 5.57
C LYS A 92 10.83 7.84 5.10
N VAL A 93 9.52 8.03 4.96
CA VAL A 93 8.91 9.30 4.60
C VAL A 93 7.91 9.66 5.70
N CYS A 94 8.17 10.73 6.44
CA CYS A 94 7.24 11.27 7.42
C CYS A 94 6.12 12.03 6.71
N ILE A 95 4.88 11.76 7.07
CA ILE A 95 3.69 12.41 6.49
C ILE A 95 3.08 13.38 7.49
N SER A 96 2.77 12.90 8.71
CA SER A 96 2.18 13.73 9.76
C SER A 96 2.53 13.17 11.14
N GLY A 97 3.09 14.01 12.01
CA GLY A 97 3.50 13.61 13.36
C GLY A 97 4.45 12.40 13.31
N ASN A 98 4.11 11.34 14.05
CA ASN A 98 4.88 10.10 14.10
C ASN A 98 4.45 9.06 13.04
N LYS A 99 3.48 9.40 12.18
CA LYS A 99 2.98 8.52 11.12
C LYS A 99 3.76 8.73 9.83
N GLY A 100 4.04 7.64 9.13
CA GLY A 100 4.77 7.72 7.87
C GLY A 100 4.72 6.44 7.05
N ILE A 101 5.41 6.51 5.93
CA ILE A 101 5.57 5.42 4.98
C ILE A 101 7.01 4.94 5.03
N GLN A 102 7.21 3.65 5.16
CA GLN A 102 8.51 3.02 5.09
C GLN A 102 8.60 2.15 3.85
N PHE A 103 9.56 2.45 2.98
CA PHE A 103 9.93 1.60 1.87
C PHE A 103 11.08 0.70 2.28
N LYS A 104 10.96 -0.61 2.03
CA LYS A 104 12.00 -1.61 2.26
C LYS A 104 12.36 -2.28 0.95
N ASN A 105 13.63 -2.25 0.58
CA ASN A 105 14.09 -2.94 -0.62
C ASN A 105 13.84 -4.44 -0.52
N THR A 106 13.45 -5.04 -1.65
CA THR A 106 13.15 -6.47 -1.75
C THR A 106 13.56 -7.06 -3.10
N ALA A 107 13.67 -8.39 -3.15
CA ALA A 107 13.93 -9.08 -4.40
C ALA A 107 12.77 -8.91 -5.40
N PRO A 108 13.06 -8.78 -6.71
CA PRO A 108 12.05 -8.55 -7.76
C PRO A 108 10.89 -9.56 -7.77
N LYS A 109 11.15 -10.79 -7.38
CA LYS A 109 10.14 -11.85 -7.30
C LYS A 109 8.99 -11.51 -6.33
N ASN A 110 9.24 -10.75 -5.26
CA ASN A 110 8.21 -10.32 -4.32
C ASN A 110 7.29 -9.22 -4.88
N LEU A 111 7.70 -8.60 -5.98
CA LEU A 111 6.99 -7.54 -6.69
C LEU A 111 6.34 -8.03 -8.00
N ALA A 112 6.42 -9.34 -8.28
CA ALA A 112 6.03 -9.91 -9.56
C ALA A 112 4.55 -10.38 -9.61
N PHE A 113 3.80 -10.18 -8.54
CA PHE A 113 2.37 -10.50 -8.49
C PHE A 113 1.58 -9.71 -9.51
N LYS A 114 0.68 -10.37 -10.22
CA LYS A 114 -0.26 -9.74 -11.16
C LYS A 114 -1.59 -9.43 -10.50
N ASN A 115 -2.07 -10.34 -9.63
CA ASN A 115 -3.31 -10.15 -8.90
C ASN A 115 -3.05 -9.44 -7.55
N HIS A 116 -3.71 -8.30 -7.35
CA HIS A 116 -3.53 -7.47 -6.17
C HIS A 116 -3.99 -8.18 -4.88
N LEU A 117 -5.14 -8.88 -4.93
CA LEU A 117 -5.64 -9.61 -3.76
C LEU A 117 -4.73 -10.78 -3.38
N ALA A 118 -4.23 -11.54 -4.37
CA ALA A 118 -3.26 -12.62 -4.16
C ALA A 118 -1.98 -12.11 -3.51
N MET A 119 -1.51 -10.93 -3.91
CA MET A 119 -0.37 -10.26 -3.32
C MET A 119 -0.63 -9.87 -1.85
N LEU A 120 -1.78 -9.27 -1.54
CA LEU A 120 -2.17 -8.91 -0.18
C LEU A 120 -2.28 -10.16 0.71
N VAL A 121 -2.93 -11.22 0.24
CA VAL A 121 -3.06 -12.50 0.95
C VAL A 121 -1.69 -13.09 1.26
N ASN A 122 -0.79 -13.15 0.28
CA ASN A 122 0.57 -13.63 0.51
C ASN A 122 1.33 -12.79 1.55
N SER A 123 1.19 -11.47 1.50
CA SER A 123 1.85 -10.55 2.43
C SER A 123 1.29 -10.67 3.85
N ALA A 124 -0.04 -10.75 3.99
CA ALA A 124 -0.72 -10.92 5.27
C ALA A 124 -0.36 -12.25 5.93
N LEU A 125 -0.48 -13.37 5.20
CA LEU A 125 -0.16 -14.70 5.71
C LEU A 125 1.30 -14.81 6.14
N LYS A 126 2.24 -14.27 5.36
CA LYS A 126 3.66 -14.22 5.74
C LYS A 126 3.89 -13.40 7.02
N SER A 127 3.11 -12.36 7.26
CA SER A 127 3.20 -11.55 8.48
C SER A 127 2.67 -12.29 9.71
N ILE A 128 1.54 -13.00 9.59
CA ILE A 128 0.95 -13.81 10.68
C ILE A 128 1.89 -14.99 11.04
N LYS A 129 2.60 -15.53 10.06
CA LYS A 129 3.34 -16.80 10.08
C LYS A 129 2.40 -18.01 10.16
N LYS A 130 2.86 -19.14 9.58
CA LYS A 130 2.07 -20.36 9.42
C LYS A 130 1.42 -20.86 10.72
N GLU A 131 2.16 -20.79 11.81
CA GLU A 131 1.80 -21.32 13.14
C GLU A 131 0.65 -20.53 13.80
N ASN A 132 0.44 -19.28 13.39
CA ASN A 132 -0.48 -18.36 14.03
C ASN A 132 -1.75 -18.10 13.21
N VAL A 133 -1.86 -18.72 12.04
CA VAL A 133 -3.04 -18.54 11.18
C VAL A 133 -4.23 -19.28 11.76
N THR A 134 -5.33 -18.56 12.02
CA THR A 134 -6.56 -19.12 12.56
C THR A 134 -7.52 -19.57 11.45
N MET A 135 -8.43 -20.50 11.78
CA MET A 135 -9.48 -20.94 10.82
C MET A 135 -10.37 -19.78 10.36
N GLY A 136 -10.70 -18.85 11.25
CA GLY A 136 -11.49 -17.66 10.89
C GLY A 136 -10.79 -16.79 9.84
N GLN A 137 -9.47 -16.60 9.96
CA GLN A 137 -8.68 -15.87 8.97
C GLN A 137 -8.63 -16.60 7.63
N ILE A 138 -8.50 -17.93 7.65
CA ILE A 138 -8.54 -18.75 6.43
C ILE A 138 -9.90 -18.60 5.74
N SER A 139 -11.00 -18.74 6.47
CA SER A 139 -12.36 -18.57 5.93
C SER A 139 -12.56 -17.20 5.30
N GLN A 140 -12.09 -16.14 5.95
CA GLN A 140 -12.16 -14.77 5.42
C GLN A 140 -11.35 -14.62 4.12
N ILE A 141 -10.15 -15.18 4.08
CA ILE A 141 -9.30 -15.17 2.88
C ILE A 141 -9.96 -15.92 1.72
N ILE A 142 -10.50 -17.12 1.98
CA ILE A 142 -11.23 -17.92 0.98
C ILE A 142 -12.42 -17.13 0.44
N PHE A 143 -13.23 -16.53 1.30
CA PHE A 143 -14.37 -15.70 0.89
C PHE A 143 -13.97 -14.53 -0.01
N LEU A 144 -12.84 -13.88 0.28
CA LEU A 144 -12.33 -12.79 -0.56
C LEU A 144 -11.82 -13.30 -1.91
N LEU A 145 -11.05 -14.40 -1.91
CA LEU A 145 -10.48 -14.98 -3.13
C LEU A 145 -11.56 -15.50 -4.09
N GLN A 146 -12.68 -16.04 -3.58
CA GLN A 146 -13.80 -16.51 -4.40
C GLN A 146 -14.47 -15.41 -5.23
N LYS A 147 -14.23 -14.14 -4.92
CA LYS A 147 -14.71 -12.98 -5.69
C LYS A 147 -13.80 -12.61 -6.85
N GLU A 148 -12.59 -13.15 -6.87
CA GLU A 148 -11.57 -12.90 -7.89
C GLU A 148 -11.62 -13.96 -8.98
N GLU A 149 -11.15 -13.58 -10.16
CA GLU A 149 -11.00 -14.50 -11.28
C GLU A 149 -9.94 -15.57 -10.94
N LYS A 150 -10.37 -16.85 -10.95
CA LYS A 150 -9.54 -18.00 -10.59
C LYS A 150 -8.19 -18.02 -11.30
N GLU A 151 -8.19 -17.83 -12.63
CA GLU A 151 -6.98 -17.91 -13.45
C GLU A 151 -5.97 -16.83 -13.07
N SER A 152 -6.45 -15.62 -12.80
CA SER A 152 -5.62 -14.50 -12.35
C SER A 152 -4.87 -14.82 -11.07
N VAL A 153 -5.60 -15.35 -10.05
CA VAL A 153 -5.01 -15.72 -8.76
C VAL A 153 -4.06 -16.92 -8.89
N LEU A 154 -4.46 -17.96 -9.63
CA LEU A 154 -3.66 -19.17 -9.79
C LEU A 154 -2.34 -18.93 -10.55
N SER A 155 -2.30 -17.93 -11.45
CA SER A 155 -1.08 -17.54 -12.15
C SER A 155 0.05 -17.09 -11.20
N ASP A 156 -0.30 -16.57 -10.03
CA ASP A 156 0.64 -16.05 -9.03
C ASP A 156 1.06 -17.08 -7.98
N LEU A 157 0.47 -18.29 -7.96
CA LEU A 157 0.81 -19.32 -6.97
C LEU A 157 2.30 -19.63 -6.91
N LYS A 158 3.00 -19.62 -8.04
CA LYS A 158 4.45 -19.87 -8.12
C LYS A 158 5.29 -18.88 -7.30
N LEU A 159 4.74 -17.68 -6.99
CA LEU A 159 5.41 -16.64 -6.20
C LEU A 159 5.22 -16.84 -4.69
N MET A 160 4.29 -17.73 -4.30
CA MET A 160 3.90 -17.94 -2.90
C MET A 160 4.66 -19.12 -2.28
N PRO A 161 4.91 -19.11 -0.95
CA PRO A 161 5.35 -20.28 -0.20
C PRO A 161 4.35 -21.44 -0.34
N VAL A 162 4.84 -22.69 -0.24
CA VAL A 162 4.01 -23.90 -0.41
C VAL A 162 2.78 -23.93 0.50
N TRP A 163 2.92 -23.53 1.75
CA TRP A 163 1.82 -23.52 2.70
C TRP A 163 0.75 -22.44 2.38
N VAL A 164 1.16 -21.28 1.83
CA VAL A 164 0.23 -20.24 1.36
C VAL A 164 -0.53 -20.73 0.12
N ARG A 165 0.17 -21.40 -0.81
CA ARG A 165 -0.47 -21.98 -2.01
C ARG A 165 -1.60 -22.92 -1.63
N LYS A 166 -1.40 -23.79 -0.63
CA LYS A 166 -2.45 -24.72 -0.16
C LYS A 166 -3.70 -23.97 0.26
N ILE A 167 -3.56 -22.90 1.08
CA ILE A 167 -4.70 -22.09 1.51
C ILE A 167 -5.41 -21.42 0.32
N VAL A 168 -4.64 -20.87 -0.61
CA VAL A 168 -5.20 -20.19 -1.79
C VAL A 168 -5.91 -21.18 -2.72
N THR A 169 -5.35 -22.38 -2.92
CA THR A 169 -5.96 -23.42 -3.78
C THR A 169 -7.29 -23.91 -3.22
N THR A 170 -7.40 -24.08 -1.90
CA THR A 170 -8.66 -24.49 -1.24
C THR A 170 -9.83 -23.50 -1.50
N ALA A 171 -9.55 -22.25 -1.87
CA ALA A 171 -10.62 -21.31 -2.22
C ALA A 171 -11.34 -21.67 -3.52
N TYR A 172 -10.76 -22.55 -4.36
CA TYR A 172 -11.25 -22.88 -5.69
C TYR A 172 -11.49 -24.40 -5.89
N GLU A 173 -11.33 -25.20 -4.84
CA GLU A 173 -11.74 -26.61 -4.74
C GLU A 173 -13.19 -26.71 -4.29
#